data_5eeb68b0bb2a31235a356009c5c890ee
#
_entry.id   5eeb68b0bb2a31235a356009c5c890ee
#
_cell.length_a   1.000
_cell.length_b   1.000
_cell.length_c   1.000
_cell.angle_alpha   90.00
_cell.angle_beta   90.00
_cell.angle_gamma   90.00
#
_symmetry.space_group_name_H-M   'P 1'
#
loop_
_entity.id
_entity.type
_entity.pdbx_description
1 polymer ?
#
loop_
_entity_poly.entity_id
_entity_poly.type
_entity_poly.pdbx_seq_one_letter_code
_entity_poly.pdbx_strand_id
1 'polypeptide(L)'
;MIQIIAGQKGKGKTKRLIDKANDDIKRAKGNIVYLDKSDKHMYELSNKIRLINVLNYGVDSTDGFLGFISGIISQDHDLDTMFLDSFLKLANL
;
A
#
# COMPACT_ATOMS: atom_id res chain seq x y z
N MET A 1 14.81 6.60 -5.44
CA MET A 1 13.51 6.95 -6.03
C MET A 1 12.43 6.05 -5.46
N ILE A 2 11.35 6.63 -5.00
CA ILE A 2 10.23 5.89 -4.46
C ILE A 2 9.34 5.40 -5.60
N GLN A 3 8.98 4.13 -5.58
CA GLN A 3 8.10 3.53 -6.56
C GLN A 3 6.70 3.37 -5.96
N ILE A 4 5.68 3.77 -6.71
CA ILE A 4 4.29 3.61 -6.28
C ILE A 4 3.59 2.68 -7.27
N ILE A 5 3.03 1.59 -6.75
CA ILE A 5 2.35 0.59 -7.55
C ILE A 5 0.90 0.50 -7.10
N ALA A 6 -0.02 0.85 -7.99
CA ALA A 6 -1.45 0.82 -7.70
C ALA A 6 -2.09 -0.41 -8.33
N GLY A 7 -2.87 -1.13 -7.54
CA GLY A 7 -3.64 -2.25 -8.02
C GLY A 7 -4.97 -1.78 -8.61
N GLN A 8 -5.41 -2.44 -9.67
CA GLN A 8 -6.71 -2.17 -10.26
C GLN A 8 -7.76 -3.09 -9.66
N LYS A 9 -9.02 -2.67 -9.72
CA LYS A 9 -10.14 -3.52 -9.33
C LYS A 9 -10.25 -4.70 -10.27
N GLY A 10 -10.61 -5.84 -9.71
CA GLY A 10 -10.90 -7.02 -10.50
C GLY A 10 -10.49 -8.29 -9.80
N LYS A 11 -11.05 -9.40 -10.28
CA LYS A 11 -10.80 -10.72 -9.73
C LYS A 11 -9.31 -11.06 -9.86
N GLY A 12 -8.69 -11.48 -8.77
CA GLY A 12 -7.29 -11.90 -8.77
C GLY A 12 -6.27 -10.78 -8.73
N LYS A 13 -6.69 -9.53 -8.74
CA LYS A 13 -5.75 -8.40 -8.76
C LYS A 13 -5.06 -8.22 -7.42
N THR A 14 -5.78 -8.40 -6.32
CA THR A 14 -5.20 -8.28 -4.98
C THR A 14 -4.13 -9.35 -4.78
N LYS A 15 -4.40 -10.58 -5.22
CA LYS A 15 -3.42 -11.66 -5.09
C LYS A 15 -2.14 -11.35 -5.86
N ARG A 16 -2.26 -10.81 -7.07
CA ARG A 16 -1.10 -10.42 -7.87
C ARG A 16 -0.29 -9.34 -7.20
N LEU A 17 -0.98 -8.37 -6.61
CA LEU A 17 -0.31 -7.26 -5.93
C LEU A 17 0.44 -7.77 -4.69
N ILE A 18 -0.19 -8.66 -3.92
CA ILE A 18 0.44 -9.28 -2.75
C ILE A 18 1.65 -10.10 -3.16
N ASP A 19 1.51 -10.91 -4.21
CA ASP A 19 2.61 -11.74 -4.70
C ASP A 19 3.80 -10.86 -5.15
N LYS A 20 3.51 -9.76 -5.83
CA LYS A 20 4.56 -8.84 -6.25
C LYS A 20 5.24 -8.19 -5.05
N ALA A 21 4.49 -7.77 -4.06
CA ALA A 21 5.06 -7.17 -2.85
C ALA A 21 5.96 -8.16 -2.12
N ASN A 22 5.49 -9.41 -1.97
CA ASN A 22 6.26 -10.45 -1.31
C ASN A 22 7.54 -10.82 -2.09
N ASP A 23 7.49 -10.70 -3.41
CA ASP A 23 8.67 -10.94 -4.23
C ASP A 23 9.64 -9.76 -4.12
N ASP A 24 9.13 -8.55 -4.21
CA ASP A 24 9.96 -7.35 -4.18
C ASP A 24 10.68 -7.16 -2.85
N ILE A 25 10.05 -7.55 -1.71
CA ILE A 25 10.67 -7.36 -0.39
C ILE A 25 11.95 -8.18 -0.23
N LYS A 26 12.09 -9.24 -1.00
CA LYS A 26 13.29 -10.07 -0.95
C LYS A 26 14.51 -9.34 -1.49
N ARG A 27 14.29 -8.33 -2.33
CA ARG A 27 15.36 -7.59 -3.01
C ARG A 27 15.38 -6.11 -2.63
N ALA A 28 14.41 -5.65 -1.87
CA ALA A 28 14.30 -4.23 -1.55
C ALA A 28 15.43 -3.78 -0.65
N LYS A 29 15.96 -2.61 -0.92
CA LYS A 29 16.98 -1.99 -0.10
C LYS A 29 16.39 -1.12 1.00
N GLY A 30 15.11 -0.78 0.87
CA GLY A 30 14.40 0.03 1.83
C GLY A 30 13.08 -0.61 2.22
N ASN A 31 12.22 0.19 2.82
CA ASN A 31 10.95 -0.28 3.34
C ASN A 31 9.91 -0.43 2.24
N ILE A 32 9.04 -1.41 2.39
CA ILE A 32 7.86 -1.57 1.55
C ILE A 32 6.62 -1.40 2.41
N VAL A 33 5.72 -0.55 1.95
CA VAL A 33 4.45 -0.25 2.61
C VAL A 33 3.33 -0.71 1.69
N TYR A 34 2.33 -1.39 2.25
CA TYR A 34 1.17 -1.87 1.52
C TYR A 34 -0.08 -1.24 2.13
N LEU A 35 -0.75 -0.38 1.37
CA LEU A 35 -1.95 0.31 1.82
C LEU A 35 -3.19 -0.41 1.32
N ASP A 36 -4.10 -0.72 2.25
CA ASP A 36 -5.34 -1.40 1.95
C ASP A 36 -6.44 -0.75 2.79
N LYS A 37 -7.69 -1.08 2.50
CA LYS A 37 -8.84 -0.63 3.30
C LYS A 37 -9.32 -1.71 4.26
N SER A 38 -8.53 -2.77 4.46
CA SER A 38 -8.86 -3.82 5.42
C SER A 38 -7.58 -4.50 5.88
N ASP A 39 -7.68 -5.32 6.93
CA ASP A 39 -6.57 -6.09 7.45
C ASP A 39 -6.61 -7.56 7.00
N LYS A 40 -7.55 -7.91 6.14
CA LYS A 40 -7.81 -9.33 5.84
C LYS A 40 -6.64 -10.03 5.15
N HIS A 41 -5.74 -9.28 4.53
CA HIS A 41 -4.59 -9.87 3.82
C HIS A 41 -3.28 -9.81 4.62
N MET A 42 -3.33 -9.41 5.90
CA MET A 42 -2.11 -9.18 6.65
C MET A 42 -1.25 -10.45 6.80
N TYR A 43 -1.88 -11.61 6.85
CA TYR A 43 -1.12 -12.86 7.00
C TYR A 43 -0.59 -13.40 5.67
N GLU A 44 -1.04 -12.84 4.55
CA GLU A 44 -0.56 -13.22 3.22
C GLU A 44 0.69 -12.43 2.82
N LEU A 45 0.93 -11.31 3.48
CA LEU A 45 2.10 -10.47 3.24
C LEU A 45 3.25 -10.89 4.16
N SER A 46 4.48 -10.76 3.64
CA SER A 46 5.66 -10.93 4.46
C SER A 46 5.59 -10.00 5.67
N ASN A 47 6.05 -10.47 6.84
CA ASN A 47 6.08 -9.63 8.05
C ASN A 47 7.07 -8.48 7.93
N LYS A 48 7.90 -8.46 6.89
CA LYS A 48 8.81 -7.36 6.61
C LYS A 48 8.14 -6.23 5.85
N ILE A 49 6.92 -6.47 5.33
CA ILE A 49 6.12 -5.45 4.65
C ILE A 49 5.16 -4.84 5.67
N ARG A 50 5.09 -3.53 5.68
CA ARG A 50 4.20 -2.83 6.59
C ARG A 50 2.83 -2.67 5.93
N LEU A 51 1.83 -3.39 6.46
CA LEU A 51 0.45 -3.24 6.01
C LEU A 51 -0.20 -2.09 6.79
N ILE A 52 -0.80 -1.16 6.08
CA ILE A 52 -1.54 -0.06 6.70
C ILE A 52 -2.98 -0.11 6.22
N ASN A 53 -3.90 -0.30 7.17
CA ASN A 53 -5.33 -0.18 6.89
C ASN A 53 -5.70 1.29 6.99
N VAL A 54 -5.87 1.94 5.84
CA VAL A 54 -6.08 3.39 5.80
C VAL A 54 -7.36 3.83 6.50
N LEU A 55 -8.37 2.95 6.59
CA LEU A 55 -9.61 3.29 7.26
C LEU A 55 -9.43 3.46 8.76
N ASN A 56 -8.41 2.84 9.35
CA ASN A 56 -8.11 3.00 10.77
C ASN A 56 -7.63 4.42 11.11
N TYR A 57 -7.28 5.20 10.10
CA TYR A 57 -6.74 6.55 10.29
C TYR A 57 -7.68 7.63 9.77
N GLY A 58 -8.95 7.28 9.56
CA GLY A 58 -9.95 8.26 9.18
C GLY A 58 -9.84 8.78 7.75
N VAL A 59 -9.17 8.03 6.88
CA VAL A 59 -9.02 8.43 5.48
C VAL A 59 -10.29 8.06 4.72
N ASP A 60 -11.09 9.05 4.36
CA ASP A 60 -12.39 8.84 3.72
C ASP A 60 -12.62 9.75 2.50
N SER A 61 -11.60 10.47 2.06
CA SER A 61 -11.72 11.38 0.92
C SER A 61 -10.44 11.36 0.10
N THR A 62 -10.54 11.89 -1.14
CA THR A 62 -9.39 12.00 -2.02
C THR A 62 -8.31 12.88 -1.39
N ASP A 63 -8.70 14.04 -0.86
CA ASP A 63 -7.73 14.95 -0.25
C ASP A 63 -7.08 14.35 0.99
N GLY A 64 -7.88 13.71 1.84
CA GLY A 64 -7.35 13.03 3.02
C GLY A 64 -6.36 11.95 2.63
N PHE A 65 -6.65 11.25 1.57
CA PHE A 65 -5.80 10.19 1.06
C PHE A 65 -4.47 10.72 0.54
N LEU A 66 -4.51 11.77 -0.28
CA LEU A 66 -3.30 12.39 -0.80
C LEU A 66 -2.42 12.91 0.34
N GLY A 67 -3.03 13.50 1.36
CA GLY A 67 -2.32 13.95 2.54
C GLY A 67 -1.68 12.80 3.31
N PHE A 68 -2.41 11.69 3.40
CA PHE A 68 -1.90 10.50 4.10
C PHE A 68 -0.67 9.94 3.40
N ILE A 69 -0.73 9.78 2.07
CA ILE A 69 0.42 9.31 1.29
C ILE A 69 1.60 10.28 1.41
N SER A 70 1.33 11.57 1.28
CA SER A 70 2.39 12.58 1.39
C SER A 70 3.07 12.53 2.74
N GLY A 71 2.29 12.29 3.81
CA GLY A 71 2.84 12.14 5.15
C GLY A 71 3.78 10.94 5.28
N ILE A 72 3.37 9.80 4.71
CA ILE A 72 4.21 8.60 4.73
C ILE A 72 5.51 8.85 3.98
N ILE A 73 5.43 9.43 2.79
CA ILE A 73 6.61 9.69 1.96
C ILE A 73 7.55 10.68 2.65
N SER A 74 7.01 11.71 3.29
CA SER A 74 7.83 12.73 3.94
C SER A 74 8.55 12.22 5.16
N GLN A 75 7.99 11.22 5.84
CA GLN A 75 8.54 10.69 7.09
C GLN A 75 9.51 9.54 6.88
N ASP A 76 9.27 8.67 5.90
CA ASP A 76 10.06 7.47 5.72
C ASP A 76 11.12 7.68 4.62
N HIS A 77 12.31 8.08 5.05
CA HIS A 77 13.41 8.31 4.12
C HIS A 77 13.97 7.03 3.50
N ASP A 78 13.60 5.88 4.07
CA ASP A 78 14.03 4.58 3.57
C ASP A 78 12.94 3.89 2.76
N LEU A 79 11.87 4.59 2.41
CA LEU A 79 10.78 4.01 1.64
C LEU A 79 11.24 3.69 0.23
N ASP A 80 11.11 2.42 -0.16
CA ASP A 80 11.46 1.91 -1.47
C ASP A 80 10.23 1.88 -2.37
N THR A 81 9.18 1.19 -1.92
CA THR A 81 7.98 0.96 -2.71
C THR A 81 6.73 1.08 -1.85
N MET A 82 5.70 1.67 -2.41
CA MET A 82 4.39 1.76 -1.80
C MET A 82 3.38 1.07 -2.71
N PHE A 83 2.69 0.06 -2.18
CA PHE A 83 1.62 -0.64 -2.87
C PHE A 83 0.28 -0.08 -2.43
N LEU A 84 -0.61 0.12 -3.38
CA LEU A 84 -1.93 0.71 -3.13
C LEU A 84 -3.00 -0.26 -3.62
N ASP A 85 -3.71 -0.90 -2.69
CA ASP A 85 -4.76 -1.86 -3.03
C ASP A 85 -6.14 -1.24 -2.77
N SER A 86 -7.11 -1.63 -3.59
CA SER A 86 -8.49 -1.18 -3.47
C SER A 86 -8.65 0.35 -3.47
N PHE A 87 -7.75 1.03 -4.13
CA PHE A 87 -7.49 2.44 -3.96
C PHE A 87 -8.44 3.37 -4.65
N LEU A 88 -8.82 3.01 -5.90
CA LEU A 88 -9.73 3.81 -6.70
C LEU A 88 -11.07 4.00 -6.01
N LYS A 89 -11.52 2.98 -5.27
CA LYS A 89 -12.76 3.05 -4.55
C LYS A 89 -12.67 3.97 -3.34
N LEU A 90 -11.56 3.92 -2.62
CA LEU A 90 -11.34 4.76 -1.44
C LEU A 90 -11.21 6.22 -1.82
N ALA A 91 -10.51 6.49 -2.91
CA ALA A 91 -10.31 7.84 -3.40
C ALA A 91 -11.51 8.37 -4.20
N ASN A 92 -12.56 7.58 -4.32
CA ASN A 92 -13.77 7.94 -5.05
C ASN A 92 -13.49 8.22 -6.54
N LEU A 93 -12.56 7.47 -7.10
CA LEU A 93 -12.15 7.62 -8.50
C LEU A 93 -12.73 6.51 -9.38
#